data_6f83bcae9be689c157c2c4e92d2fee49
#
_entry.id   6f83bcae9be689c157c2c4e92d2fee49
#
_cell.length_a   1.000
_cell.length_b   1.000
_cell.length_c   1.000
_cell.angle_alpha   90.00
_cell.angle_beta   90.00
_cell.angle_gamma   90.00
#
_symmetry.space_group_name_H-M   'P 1'
#
loop_
_entity.id
_entity.type
_entity.pdbx_description
1 polymer ?
#
loop_
_entity_poly.entity_id
_entity_poly.type
_entity_poly.pdbx_seq_one_letter_code
_entity_poly.pdbx_strand_id
1 'polypeptide(L)'
;MFPALDCADHACSMKDVRIYNELKDRKNIKWETEVVMPQFGEKYLSCDKIHAAPEKYILCFSTYDLKHLLDIKPDRGTYIYSACESFSESMDLDFKMLWNWLEYFKFDVKGFRVSEEIGKETVLFDKEYHASGHASQKDLAWTIDTINPEIIIPVHTENPAWFAEKWENTRVVHDGERVEF
;
A
#
# COMPACT_ATOMS: atom_id res chain seq x y z
N MET A 1 -8.24 1.93 -7.53
CA MET A 1 -8.21 2.44 -6.14
C MET A 1 -9.65 2.51 -5.66
N PHE A 2 -10.04 1.69 -4.73
CA PHE A 2 -11.35 1.80 -4.11
C PHE A 2 -11.35 3.10 -3.31
N PRO A 3 -12.42 3.90 -3.32
CA PRO A 3 -12.52 4.98 -2.37
C PRO A 3 -12.36 4.36 -0.98
N ALA A 4 -11.39 4.86 -0.23
CA ALA A 4 -11.21 4.44 1.14
C ALA A 4 -12.57 4.58 1.82
N LEU A 5 -13.09 3.49 2.31
CA LEU A 5 -14.26 3.48 3.16
C LEU A 5 -13.99 4.48 4.28
N ASP A 6 -15.00 5.27 4.56
CA ASP A 6 -15.03 6.27 5.63
C ASP A 6 -14.83 5.54 6.96
N CYS A 7 -13.59 5.21 7.25
CA CYS A 7 -13.20 4.48 8.44
C CYS A 7 -12.58 5.47 9.40
N ALA A 8 -13.39 5.95 10.30
CA ALA A 8 -13.02 6.61 11.55
C ALA A 8 -12.43 8.03 11.46
N ASP A 9 -12.59 8.73 12.53
CA ASP A 9 -12.32 10.12 12.89
C ASP A 9 -10.95 10.73 12.51
N HIS A 10 -10.11 10.00 11.77
CA HIS A 10 -8.79 10.44 11.33
C HIS A 10 -8.55 10.32 9.82
N ALA A 11 -9.54 9.91 9.04
CA ALA A 11 -9.42 9.90 7.60
C ALA A 11 -9.42 11.34 7.05
N CYS A 12 -8.52 11.61 6.10
CA CYS A 12 -8.58 12.84 5.32
C CYS A 12 -10.01 13.08 4.84
N SER A 13 -10.51 14.28 5.03
CA SER A 13 -11.83 14.63 4.54
C SER A 13 -11.96 14.24 3.07
N MET A 14 -13.00 13.51 2.71
CA MET A 14 -13.29 13.16 1.31
C MET A 14 -13.38 14.39 0.38
N LYS A 15 -13.44 15.59 0.95
CA LYS A 15 -13.40 16.86 0.19
C LYS A 15 -12.05 17.09 -0.47
N ASP A 16 -10.97 16.63 0.16
CA ASP A 16 -9.59 16.86 -0.28
C ASP A 16 -9.04 15.72 -1.15
N VAL A 17 -9.75 14.59 -1.18
CA VAL A 17 -9.37 13.44 -2.03
C VAL A 17 -9.71 13.75 -3.49
N ARG A 18 -8.74 13.46 -4.38
CA ARG A 18 -8.87 13.55 -5.84
C ARG A 18 -8.59 12.19 -6.46
N ILE A 19 -9.15 11.97 -7.63
CA ILE A 19 -8.96 10.75 -8.41
C ILE A 19 -8.09 11.11 -9.61
N TYR A 20 -6.91 10.52 -9.71
CA TYR A 20 -6.07 10.67 -10.88
C TYR A 20 -6.71 9.98 -12.08
N ASN A 21 -6.90 10.73 -13.16
CA ASN A 21 -7.46 10.21 -14.40
C ASN A 21 -6.34 9.85 -15.38
N GLU A 22 -6.14 8.58 -15.60
CA GLU A 22 -5.22 8.07 -16.61
C GLU A 22 -5.76 8.36 -18.01
N LEU A 23 -4.99 9.09 -18.80
CA LEU A 23 -5.39 9.47 -20.17
C LEU A 23 -5.23 8.35 -21.21
N LYS A 24 -4.47 7.29 -20.90
CA LYS A 24 -4.08 6.26 -21.88
C LYS A 24 -4.38 4.86 -21.35
N ASP A 25 -4.96 4.04 -22.19
CA ASP A 25 -5.09 2.58 -22.08
C ASP A 25 -6.14 1.98 -21.15
N ARG A 26 -7.04 2.74 -20.56
CA ARG A 26 -8.21 2.12 -19.92
C ARG A 26 -9.21 1.67 -20.98
N LYS A 27 -9.14 0.41 -21.36
CA LYS A 27 -10.24 -0.28 -22.02
C LYS A 27 -11.44 -0.25 -21.07
N ASN A 28 -12.41 0.64 -21.36
CA ASN A 28 -13.79 0.67 -20.84
C ASN A 28 -14.04 -0.18 -19.60
N ILE A 29 -13.68 0.33 -18.45
CA ILE A 29 -14.21 -0.23 -17.23
C ILE A 29 -15.61 0.37 -17.10
N LYS A 30 -16.63 -0.36 -17.55
CA LYS A 30 -18.04 0.03 -17.48
C LYS A 30 -18.41 0.60 -16.10
N TRP A 31 -17.94 -0.05 -15.06
CA TRP A 31 -18.15 0.39 -13.69
C TRP A 31 -17.61 1.81 -13.41
N GLU A 32 -16.42 2.11 -13.89
CA GLU A 32 -15.84 3.45 -13.68
C GLU A 32 -16.66 4.53 -14.41
N THR A 33 -17.04 4.26 -15.65
CA THR A 33 -17.81 5.20 -16.47
C THR A 33 -19.26 5.33 -16.01
N GLU A 34 -19.90 4.23 -15.61
CA GLU A 34 -21.33 4.20 -15.28
C GLU A 34 -21.61 4.53 -13.81
N VAL A 35 -20.67 4.23 -12.91
CA VAL A 35 -20.87 4.38 -11.45
C VAL A 35 -19.98 5.46 -10.84
N VAL A 36 -18.67 5.41 -11.09
CA VAL A 36 -17.71 6.30 -10.40
C VAL A 36 -17.75 7.70 -10.99
N MET A 37 -17.67 7.83 -12.30
CA MET A 37 -17.64 9.17 -12.93
C MET A 37 -18.90 10.01 -12.67
N PRO A 38 -20.12 9.49 -12.69
CA PRO A 38 -21.31 10.28 -12.36
C PRO A 38 -21.31 10.80 -10.93
N GLN A 39 -20.71 10.05 -9.98
CA GLN A 39 -20.70 10.43 -8.56
C GLN A 39 -19.51 11.32 -8.20
N PHE A 40 -18.37 11.14 -8.85
CA PHE A 40 -17.10 11.75 -8.46
C PHE A 40 -16.39 12.50 -9.60
N GLY A 41 -17.10 12.79 -10.70
CA GLY A 41 -16.50 13.42 -11.89
C GLY A 41 -15.78 14.74 -11.59
N GLU A 42 -16.27 15.55 -10.66
CA GLU A 42 -15.65 16.80 -10.24
C GLU A 42 -14.30 16.59 -9.50
N LYS A 43 -14.07 15.38 -9.00
CA LYS A 43 -12.85 15.02 -8.27
C LYS A 43 -11.75 14.47 -9.18
N TYR A 44 -12.03 14.25 -10.45
CA TYR A 44 -11.03 13.77 -11.39
C TYR A 44 -9.98 14.84 -11.68
N LEU A 45 -8.74 14.41 -11.66
CA LEU A 45 -7.57 15.27 -11.85
C LEU A 45 -6.72 14.72 -12.99
N SER A 46 -6.48 15.54 -14.01
CA SER A 46 -5.58 15.18 -15.12
C SER A 46 -4.12 15.38 -14.77
N CYS A 47 -3.23 14.69 -15.49
CA CYS A 47 -1.78 14.87 -15.38
C CYS A 47 -1.36 16.32 -15.58
N ASP A 48 -1.97 17.05 -16.52
CA ASP A 48 -1.64 18.46 -16.78
C ASP A 48 -1.89 19.36 -15.59
N LYS A 49 -2.97 19.13 -14.84
CA LYS A 49 -3.26 19.91 -13.64
C LYS A 49 -2.26 19.64 -12.52
N ILE A 50 -1.80 18.37 -12.39
CA ILE A 50 -0.77 18.02 -11.42
C ILE A 50 0.56 18.62 -11.85
N HIS A 51 0.91 18.51 -13.14
CA HIS A 51 2.13 19.09 -13.68
C HIS A 51 2.21 20.62 -13.47
N ALA A 52 1.09 21.32 -13.63
CA ALA A 52 1.03 22.76 -13.47
C ALA A 52 1.23 23.27 -12.04
N ALA A 53 0.98 22.46 -11.03
CA ALA A 53 1.10 22.82 -9.62
C ALA A 53 1.38 21.59 -8.73
N PRO A 54 2.50 20.86 -8.94
CA PRO A 54 2.77 19.61 -8.28
C PRO A 54 2.87 19.72 -6.75
N GLU A 55 3.29 20.88 -6.25
CA GLU A 55 3.39 21.19 -4.81
C GLU A 55 2.04 21.16 -4.07
N LYS A 56 0.93 21.13 -4.78
CA LYS A 56 -0.43 21.07 -4.19
C LYS A 56 -0.93 19.67 -3.97
N TYR A 57 -0.20 18.66 -4.43
CA TYR A 57 -0.70 17.29 -4.46
C TYR A 57 0.21 16.32 -3.72
N ILE A 58 -0.42 15.40 -3.01
CA ILE A 58 0.19 14.17 -2.51
C ILE A 58 -0.38 13.03 -3.36
N LEU A 59 0.50 12.28 -4.02
CA LEU A 59 0.13 11.18 -4.88
C LEU A 59 0.30 9.86 -4.13
N CYS A 60 -0.77 9.04 -4.07
CA CYS A 60 -0.70 7.69 -3.55
C CYS A 60 -0.55 6.72 -4.72
N PHE A 61 0.68 6.30 -5.00
CA PHE A 61 1.02 5.41 -6.10
C PHE A 61 1.52 4.07 -5.57
N SER A 62 1.10 3.00 -6.22
CA SER A 62 1.79 1.71 -6.16
C SER A 62 2.98 1.70 -7.13
N THR A 63 3.85 0.70 -7.04
CA THR A 63 4.94 0.50 -8.01
C THR A 63 4.44 0.38 -9.45
N TYR A 64 3.24 -0.15 -9.65
CA TYR A 64 2.62 -0.28 -10.98
C TYR A 64 2.15 1.06 -11.58
N ASP A 65 1.99 2.07 -10.73
CA ASP A 65 1.50 3.40 -11.13
C ASP A 65 2.65 4.36 -11.49
N LEU A 66 3.90 3.99 -11.28
CA LEU A 66 5.08 4.84 -11.58
C LEU A 66 5.14 5.29 -13.04
N LYS A 67 4.61 4.51 -13.97
CA LYS A 67 4.49 4.90 -15.39
C LYS A 67 3.77 6.25 -15.57
N HIS A 68 2.89 6.64 -14.66
CA HIS A 68 2.17 7.92 -14.73
C HIS A 68 3.08 9.12 -14.45
N LEU A 69 4.24 8.92 -13.88
CA LEU A 69 5.25 9.96 -13.75
C LEU A 69 5.75 10.44 -15.12
N LEU A 70 5.67 9.61 -16.18
CA LEU A 70 5.99 10.01 -17.53
C LEU A 70 5.00 11.04 -18.09
N ASP A 71 3.74 10.97 -17.67
CA ASP A 71 2.71 11.91 -18.10
C ASP A 71 2.69 13.15 -17.21
N ILE A 72 2.85 12.97 -15.88
CA ILE A 72 2.87 14.05 -14.88
C ILE A 72 4.15 14.89 -15.01
N LYS A 73 5.29 14.26 -15.31
CA LYS A 73 6.62 14.90 -15.48
C LYS A 73 6.99 15.82 -14.33
N PRO A 74 7.04 15.35 -13.10
CA PRO A 74 7.49 16.17 -12.00
C PRO A 74 8.98 16.48 -12.15
N ASP A 75 9.38 17.73 -11.87
CA ASP A 75 10.79 18.12 -11.89
C ASP A 75 11.56 17.59 -10.66
N ARG A 76 10.85 17.37 -9.56
CA ARG A 76 11.34 16.85 -8.28
C ARG A 76 10.17 16.53 -7.36
N GLY A 77 10.43 15.84 -6.27
CA GLY A 77 9.46 15.57 -5.24
C GLY A 77 10.07 14.82 -4.07
N THR A 78 9.27 14.50 -3.07
CA THR A 78 9.64 13.58 -2.00
C THR A 78 8.82 12.31 -2.19
N TYR A 79 9.49 11.17 -2.23
CA TYR A 79 8.85 9.86 -2.21
C TYR A 79 9.00 9.25 -0.83
N ILE A 80 7.89 8.86 -0.22
CA ILE A 80 7.87 8.22 1.11
C ILE A 80 7.40 6.79 0.93
N TYR A 81 8.29 5.84 1.20
CA TYR A 81 7.96 4.42 1.28
C TYR A 81 7.63 4.05 2.73
N SER A 82 6.40 3.62 2.99
CA SER A 82 5.93 3.32 4.34
C SER A 82 5.35 1.91 4.49
N ALA A 83 5.53 1.04 3.49
CA ALA A 83 5.04 -0.34 3.52
C ALA A 83 6.11 -1.33 4.03
N CYS A 84 5.89 -2.62 3.82
CA CYS A 84 6.77 -3.67 4.33
C CYS A 84 8.16 -3.68 3.65
N GLU A 85 9.15 -4.20 4.38
CA GLU A 85 10.48 -4.49 3.84
C GLU A 85 10.43 -5.60 2.77
N SER A 86 11.52 -5.75 2.02
CA SER A 86 11.66 -6.86 1.08
C SER A 86 11.83 -8.19 1.82
N PHE A 87 11.14 -9.23 1.36
CA PHE A 87 11.23 -10.59 1.88
C PHE A 87 11.85 -11.58 0.88
N SER A 88 12.23 -11.13 -0.32
CA SER A 88 12.76 -12.00 -1.35
C SER A 88 13.66 -11.25 -2.34
N GLU A 89 14.53 -11.99 -3.02
CA GLU A 89 15.40 -11.42 -4.06
C GLU A 89 14.61 -10.78 -5.22
N SER A 90 13.42 -11.29 -5.53
CA SER A 90 12.55 -10.69 -6.54
C SER A 90 12.03 -9.31 -6.10
N MET A 91 11.67 -9.17 -4.83
CA MET A 91 11.27 -7.87 -4.28
C MET A 91 12.43 -6.89 -4.24
N ASP A 92 13.66 -7.35 -3.96
CA ASP A 92 14.85 -6.51 -4.03
C ASP A 92 15.06 -5.93 -5.42
N LEU A 93 14.79 -6.72 -6.48
CA LEU A 93 14.84 -6.25 -7.85
C LEU A 93 13.80 -5.15 -8.12
N ASP A 94 12.58 -5.32 -7.61
CA ASP A 94 11.52 -4.33 -7.75
C ASP A 94 11.90 -3.01 -7.06
N PHE A 95 12.54 -3.08 -5.87
CA PHE A 95 13.05 -1.89 -5.18
C PHE A 95 14.17 -1.19 -5.93
N LYS A 96 15.05 -1.92 -6.58
CA LYS A 96 16.10 -1.33 -7.43
C LYS A 96 15.51 -0.66 -8.67
N MET A 97 14.50 -1.27 -9.28
CA MET A 97 13.77 -0.65 -10.37
C MET A 97 13.05 0.62 -9.91
N LEU A 98 12.38 0.57 -8.76
CA LEU A 98 11.74 1.74 -8.15
C LEU A 98 12.76 2.85 -7.88
N TRP A 99 13.92 2.51 -7.32
CA TRP A 99 15.01 3.45 -7.05
C TRP A 99 15.44 4.19 -8.31
N ASN A 100 15.69 3.45 -9.40
CA ASN A 100 16.09 4.03 -10.67
C ASN A 100 15.04 5.01 -11.24
N TRP A 101 13.74 4.69 -11.08
CA TRP A 101 12.67 5.60 -11.44
C TRP A 101 12.70 6.88 -10.62
N LEU A 102 12.87 6.76 -9.31
CA LEU A 102 12.87 7.89 -8.39
C LEU A 102 14.10 8.79 -8.62
N GLU A 103 15.27 8.21 -8.87
CA GLU A 103 16.47 8.96 -9.24
C GLU A 103 16.29 9.70 -10.56
N TYR A 104 15.71 9.05 -11.60
CA TYR A 104 15.45 9.68 -12.89
C TYR A 104 14.59 10.93 -12.74
N PHE A 105 13.57 10.90 -11.90
CA PHE A 105 12.70 12.04 -11.63
C PHE A 105 13.21 12.93 -10.48
N LYS A 106 14.41 12.71 -9.97
CA LYS A 106 15.06 13.50 -8.91
C LYS A 106 14.24 13.61 -7.63
N PHE A 107 13.61 12.50 -7.23
CA PHE A 107 12.90 12.45 -5.96
C PHE A 107 13.88 12.33 -4.79
N ASP A 108 13.58 13.03 -3.69
CA ASP A 108 14.16 12.77 -2.38
C ASP A 108 13.44 11.56 -1.77
N VAL A 109 14.14 10.43 -1.63
CA VAL A 109 13.53 9.17 -1.20
C VAL A 109 13.66 9.02 0.31
N LYS A 110 12.55 8.69 0.96
CA LYS A 110 12.44 8.35 2.38
C LYS A 110 11.87 6.95 2.54
N GLY A 111 12.31 6.24 3.58
CA GLY A 111 11.83 4.90 3.94
C GLY A 111 12.66 3.77 3.36
N PHE A 112 13.43 3.99 2.29
CA PHE A 112 14.43 3.03 1.81
C PHE A 112 15.51 3.73 0.97
N ARG A 113 16.62 3.02 0.76
CA ARG A 113 17.69 3.42 -0.16
C ARG A 113 18.35 2.19 -0.78
N VAL A 114 18.93 2.36 -1.96
CA VAL A 114 19.83 1.38 -2.55
C VAL A 114 21.26 1.82 -2.30
N SER A 115 22.06 0.95 -1.73
CA SER A 115 23.50 1.16 -1.49
C SER A 115 24.31 0.18 -2.30
N GLU A 116 25.37 0.64 -2.93
CA GLU A 116 26.32 -0.22 -3.62
C GLU A 116 27.57 -0.41 -2.74
N GLU A 117 27.78 -1.64 -2.28
CA GLU A 117 28.98 -2.03 -1.54
C GLU A 117 29.68 -3.19 -2.26
N ILE A 118 30.97 -3.00 -2.60
CA ILE A 118 31.82 -4.01 -3.26
C ILE A 118 31.16 -4.60 -4.52
N GLY A 119 30.51 -3.74 -5.33
CA GLY A 119 29.86 -4.16 -6.58
C GLY A 119 28.54 -4.93 -6.40
N LYS A 120 27.98 -4.92 -5.19
CA LYS A 120 26.67 -5.50 -4.88
C LYS A 120 25.71 -4.40 -4.42
N GLU A 121 24.62 -4.23 -5.15
CA GLU A 121 23.53 -3.37 -4.72
C GLU A 121 22.69 -4.06 -3.63
N THR A 122 22.48 -3.35 -2.55
CA THR A 122 21.68 -3.81 -1.41
C THR A 122 20.59 -2.77 -1.09
N VAL A 123 19.37 -3.25 -0.85
CA VAL A 123 18.24 -2.40 -0.43
C VAL A 123 18.28 -2.30 1.10
N LEU A 124 18.28 -1.07 1.61
CA LEU A 124 18.29 -0.77 3.04
C LEU A 124 17.00 -0.02 3.39
N PHE A 125 16.30 -0.46 4.42
CA PHE A 125 15.03 0.14 4.86
C PHE A 125 15.22 1.00 6.10
N ASP A 126 14.49 2.10 6.13
CA ASP A 126 14.43 3.01 7.27
C ASP A 126 13.13 2.77 8.04
N LYS A 127 13.26 2.16 9.22
CA LYS A 127 12.11 1.74 10.04
C LYS A 127 11.29 2.91 10.60
N GLU A 128 11.83 4.12 10.61
CA GLU A 128 11.09 5.30 11.07
C GLU A 128 9.91 5.66 10.14
N TYR A 129 9.99 5.24 8.87
CA TYR A 129 8.92 5.45 7.88
C TYR A 129 7.98 4.26 7.73
N HIS A 130 8.26 3.15 8.41
CA HIS A 130 7.45 1.94 8.29
C HIS A 130 6.12 2.10 9.02
N ALA A 131 5.03 1.97 8.29
CA ALA A 131 3.67 1.85 8.84
C ALA A 131 3.15 0.43 8.55
N SER A 132 3.11 -0.41 9.57
CA SER A 132 2.53 -1.74 9.42
C SER A 132 1.04 -1.65 9.11
N GLY A 133 0.61 -2.29 8.03
CA GLY A 133 -0.81 -2.52 7.73
C GLY A 133 -1.41 -3.68 8.53
N HIS A 134 -0.60 -4.38 9.33
CA HIS A 134 -1.05 -5.49 10.14
C HIS A 134 -1.53 -5.00 11.52
N ALA A 135 -2.57 -5.64 12.03
CA ALA A 135 -3.03 -5.39 13.39
C ALA A 135 -1.96 -5.78 14.40
N SER A 136 -1.80 -4.96 15.44
CA SER A 136 -0.91 -5.31 16.53
C SER A 136 -1.45 -6.52 17.34
N GLN A 137 -0.59 -7.21 18.09
CA GLN A 137 -1.02 -8.27 18.99
C GLN A 137 -2.12 -7.81 19.96
N LYS A 138 -2.04 -6.56 20.40
CA LYS A 138 -3.04 -5.96 21.30
C LYS A 138 -4.38 -5.78 20.59
N ASP A 139 -4.38 -5.33 19.35
CA ASP A 139 -5.60 -5.13 18.57
C ASP A 139 -6.23 -6.46 18.18
N LEU A 140 -5.41 -7.46 17.81
CA LEU A 140 -5.87 -8.83 17.56
C LEU A 140 -6.52 -9.43 18.80
N ALA A 141 -5.88 -9.28 19.97
CA ALA A 141 -6.43 -9.77 21.23
C ALA A 141 -7.76 -9.10 21.55
N TRP A 142 -7.82 -7.78 21.47
CA TRP A 142 -9.04 -7.03 21.70
C TRP A 142 -10.17 -7.44 20.75
N THR A 143 -9.84 -7.66 19.46
CA THR A 143 -10.81 -8.10 18.47
C THR A 143 -11.37 -9.47 18.79
N ILE A 144 -10.50 -10.44 19.09
CA ILE A 144 -10.90 -11.81 19.43
C ILE A 144 -11.75 -11.84 20.71
N ASP A 145 -11.30 -11.15 21.76
CA ASP A 145 -12.01 -11.07 23.04
C ASP A 145 -13.39 -10.38 22.90
N THR A 146 -13.48 -9.39 21.99
CA THR A 146 -14.74 -8.68 21.69
C THR A 146 -15.73 -9.55 20.92
N ILE A 147 -15.25 -10.29 19.91
CA ILE A 147 -16.08 -11.20 19.08
C ILE A 147 -16.48 -12.43 19.92
N ASN A 148 -15.58 -12.91 20.78
CA ASN A 148 -15.74 -14.14 21.57
C ASN A 148 -16.18 -15.34 20.68
N PRO A 149 -15.40 -15.72 19.67
CA PRO A 149 -15.79 -16.73 18.70
C PRO A 149 -15.78 -18.13 19.32
N GLU A 150 -16.57 -19.06 18.77
CA GLU A 150 -16.54 -20.47 19.19
C GLU A 150 -15.24 -21.17 18.83
N ILE A 151 -14.61 -20.78 17.73
CA ILE A 151 -13.33 -21.32 17.26
C ILE A 151 -12.46 -20.22 16.64
N ILE A 152 -11.15 -20.29 16.90
CA ILE A 152 -10.15 -19.40 16.31
C ILE A 152 -9.25 -20.22 15.41
N ILE A 153 -9.13 -19.81 14.14
CA ILE A 153 -8.22 -20.42 13.19
C ILE A 153 -7.23 -19.35 12.73
N PRO A 154 -5.98 -19.36 13.23
CA PRO A 154 -4.95 -18.45 12.78
C PRO A 154 -4.54 -18.78 11.34
N VAL A 155 -4.63 -17.80 10.43
CA VAL A 155 -4.17 -17.89 9.06
C VAL A 155 -3.23 -16.73 8.76
N HIS A 156 -2.30 -16.93 7.82
CA HIS A 156 -1.35 -15.89 7.41
C HIS A 156 -0.55 -15.30 8.59
N THR A 157 -0.04 -16.17 9.45
CA THR A 157 0.78 -15.81 10.61
C THR A 157 2.00 -16.71 10.73
N GLU A 158 3.14 -16.16 11.13
CA GLU A 158 4.36 -16.92 11.40
C GLU A 158 4.35 -17.55 12.79
N ASN A 159 3.45 -17.09 13.68
CA ASN A 159 3.35 -17.59 15.05
C ASN A 159 1.91 -18.02 15.42
N PRO A 160 1.41 -19.13 14.86
CA PRO A 160 0.08 -19.62 15.24
C PRO A 160 0.01 -20.13 16.67
N ALA A 161 1.14 -20.52 17.27
CA ALA A 161 1.22 -20.98 18.66
C ALA A 161 0.80 -19.90 19.66
N TRP A 162 1.09 -18.63 19.39
CA TRP A 162 0.67 -17.51 20.23
C TRP A 162 -0.84 -17.48 20.45
N PHE A 163 -1.63 -17.82 19.44
CA PHE A 163 -3.08 -17.88 19.57
C PHE A 163 -3.51 -19.06 20.44
N ALA A 164 -2.89 -20.23 20.26
CA ALA A 164 -3.21 -21.42 21.05
C ALA A 164 -2.81 -21.28 22.54
N GLU A 165 -1.75 -20.54 22.83
CA GLU A 165 -1.35 -20.23 24.22
C GLU A 165 -2.34 -19.30 24.92
N LYS A 166 -3.03 -18.44 24.17
CA LYS A 166 -3.89 -17.41 24.74
C LYS A 166 -5.37 -17.79 24.78
N TRP A 167 -5.85 -18.57 23.82
CA TRP A 167 -7.24 -19.00 23.71
C TRP A 167 -7.33 -20.50 23.50
N GLU A 168 -7.99 -21.21 24.42
CA GLU A 168 -8.15 -22.67 24.42
C GLU A 168 -8.94 -23.18 23.20
N ASN A 169 -9.81 -22.35 22.63
CA ASN A 169 -10.61 -22.66 21.45
C ASN A 169 -9.86 -22.39 20.11
N THR A 170 -8.54 -22.26 20.16
CA THR A 170 -7.71 -22.11 18.96
C THR A 170 -7.45 -23.46 18.33
N ARG A 171 -7.72 -23.56 17.02
CA ARG A 171 -7.33 -24.68 16.17
C ARG A 171 -6.26 -24.25 15.19
N VAL A 172 -5.04 -24.71 15.39
CA VAL A 172 -3.94 -24.55 14.42
C VAL A 172 -4.13 -25.56 13.31
N VAL A 173 -4.17 -25.11 12.07
CA VAL A 173 -4.33 -25.93 10.86
C VAL A 173 -3.08 -25.89 10.01
N HIS A 174 -2.82 -26.95 9.26
CA HIS A 174 -1.69 -27.06 8.35
C HIS A 174 -2.16 -26.90 6.90
N ASP A 175 -1.20 -26.60 6.01
CA ASP A 175 -1.47 -26.44 4.59
C ASP A 175 -2.11 -27.71 4.00
N GLY A 176 -3.25 -27.53 3.34
CA GLY A 176 -4.03 -28.62 2.75
C GLY A 176 -4.96 -29.34 3.74
N GLU A 177 -4.97 -28.97 5.02
CA GLU A 177 -5.90 -29.53 5.99
C GLU A 177 -7.31 -28.99 5.76
N ARG A 178 -8.30 -29.89 5.70
CA ARG A 178 -9.72 -29.53 5.61
C ARG A 178 -10.30 -29.40 7.00
N VAL A 179 -10.94 -28.28 7.25
CA VAL A 179 -11.68 -28.02 8.48
C VAL A 179 -13.17 -28.07 8.18
N GLU A 180 -13.91 -28.86 8.96
CA GLU A 180 -15.38 -28.92 8.92
C GLU A 180 -15.90 -28.29 10.24
N PHE A 181 -16.95 -27.46 10.12
CA PHE A 181 -17.61 -26.75 11.20
C PHE A 181 -19.00 -27.32 11.42
#